data_46b784bcdf1cd8907b82873743b8341f
#
_entry.id   46b784bcdf1cd8907b82873743b8341f
#
_cell.length_a   1.000
_cell.length_b   1.000
_cell.length_c   1.000
_cell.angle_alpha   90.00
_cell.angle_beta   90.00
_cell.angle_gamma   90.00
#
_symmetry.space_group_name_H-M   'P 1'
#
loop_
_entity.id
_entity.type
_entity.pdbx_description
1 polymer ?
#
loop_
_entity_poly.entity_id
_entity_poly.type
_entity_poly.pdbx_seq_one_letter_code
_entity_poly.pdbx_strand_id
1 'polypeptide(L)' 'FDTSLYTAHTILYIRVEDYGPKPKIGKQLVLDKGTKSQRTYTINLCQEESGVYRMTMERTRQ' A
#
# COMPACT_ATOMS: atom_id res chain seq x y z
N PHE A 1 27.30 2.07 5.46
CA PHE A 1 26.03 2.24 4.79
C PHE A 1 24.86 2.09 5.74
N ASP A 2 23.95 3.01 5.68
CA ASP A 2 22.82 3.03 6.60
C ASP A 2 21.59 2.40 5.95
N THR A 3 21.28 1.19 6.37
CA THR A 3 20.14 0.46 5.82
C THR A 3 18.81 1.04 6.26
N SER A 4 18.81 1.90 7.28
CA SER A 4 17.56 2.50 7.72
C SER A 4 16.95 3.42 6.67
N LEU A 5 17.77 3.83 5.70
CA LEU A 5 17.29 4.67 4.61
C LEU A 5 16.69 3.86 3.47
N TYR A 6 16.82 2.56 3.54
CA TYR A 6 16.28 1.72 2.49
C TYR A 6 14.76 1.66 2.61
N THR A 7 14.08 1.93 1.50
CA THR A 7 12.64 1.90 1.45
C THR A 7 12.20 1.03 0.29
N ALA A 8 11.33 0.08 0.58
CA ALA A 8 10.78 -0.76 -0.46
C ALA A 8 9.44 -0.19 -0.89
N HIS A 9 9.30 0.09 -2.18
CA HIS A 9 8.08 0.61 -2.74
C HIS A 9 7.34 -0.50 -3.48
N THR A 10 6.03 -0.47 -3.39
CA THR A 10 5.17 -1.45 -4.06
C THR A 10 4.01 -0.69 -4.69
N ILE A 11 3.61 -1.12 -5.88
CA ILE A 11 2.44 -0.58 -6.53
C ILE A 11 1.35 -1.63 -6.51
N LEU A 12 0.20 -1.26 -5.98
CA LEU A 12 -0.94 -2.15 -5.92
C LEU A 12 -2.04 -1.64 -6.84
N TYR A 13 -2.59 -2.53 -7.65
CA TYR A 13 -3.76 -2.22 -8.48
C TYR A 13 -4.94 -2.98 -7.90
N ILE A 14 -6.01 -2.26 -7.61
CA ILE A 14 -7.20 -2.89 -7.06
C ILE A 14 -8.42 -2.17 -7.62
N ARG A 15 -9.46 -2.93 -7.96
CA ARG A 15 -10.66 -2.32 -8.52
C ARG A 15 -11.38 -1.50 -7.48
N VAL A 16 -11.89 -0.34 -7.91
CA VAL A 16 -12.62 0.56 -7.02
C VAL A 16 -13.79 -0.17 -6.36
N GLU A 17 -14.50 -0.97 -7.13
CA GLU A 17 -15.67 -1.68 -6.59
C GLU A 17 -15.31 -2.70 -5.53
N ASP A 18 -14.07 -3.21 -5.55
CA ASP A 18 -13.62 -4.19 -4.56
C ASP A 18 -13.07 -3.52 -3.32
N TYR A 19 -12.49 -2.35 -3.47
CA TYR A 19 -11.85 -1.67 -2.35
C TYR A 19 -12.81 -0.74 -1.60
N GLY A 20 -13.61 0.02 -2.36
CA GLY A 20 -14.51 0.99 -1.78
C GLY A 20 -13.98 2.41 -1.91
N PRO A 21 -14.29 3.29 -0.95
CA PRO A 21 -13.91 4.69 -1.04
C PRO A 21 -12.39 4.88 -1.15
N LYS A 22 -11.98 5.93 -1.84
CA LYS A 22 -10.57 6.23 -2.04
C LYS A 22 -9.87 6.41 -0.69
N PRO A 23 -8.76 5.72 -0.47
CA PRO A 23 -8.06 5.84 0.80
C PRO A 23 -7.33 7.17 0.92
N LYS A 24 -7.13 7.61 2.14
CA LYS A 24 -6.36 8.83 2.39
C LYS A 24 -4.88 8.50 2.34
N ILE A 25 -4.09 9.46 1.90
CA ILE A 25 -2.64 9.34 1.90
C ILE A 25 -2.17 9.19 3.34
N GLY A 26 -1.26 8.27 3.58
CA GLY A 26 -0.76 8.00 4.92
C GLY A 26 -1.49 6.86 5.62
N LYS A 27 -2.59 6.38 5.03
CA LYS A 27 -3.31 5.25 5.61
C LYS A 27 -2.46 3.99 5.51
N GLN A 28 -2.55 3.16 6.53
CA GLN A 28 -1.84 1.88 6.53
C GLN A 28 -2.73 0.79 5.98
N LEU A 29 -2.10 -0.10 5.24
CA LEU A 29 -2.78 -1.24 4.64
C LEU A 29 -2.03 -2.50 5.03
N VAL A 30 -2.76 -3.49 5.53
CA VAL A 30 -2.16 -4.76 5.93
C VAL A 30 -2.51 -5.81 4.88
N LEU A 31 -1.48 -6.43 4.31
CA LEU A 31 -1.65 -7.50 3.34
C LEU A 31 -1.37 -8.84 4.00
N ASP A 32 -2.11 -9.86 3.59
CA ASP A 32 -1.96 -11.21 4.12
C ASP A 32 -2.11 -11.25 5.64
N LYS A 33 -3.09 -10.53 6.13
CA LYS A 33 -3.34 -10.43 7.55
C LYS A 33 -3.57 -11.82 8.15
N GLY A 34 -2.95 -12.06 9.30
CA GLY A 34 -3.10 -13.32 10.01
C GLY A 34 -2.19 -14.43 9.54
N THR A 35 -1.28 -14.16 8.61
CA THR A 35 -0.34 -15.15 8.13
C THR A 35 1.09 -14.74 8.46
N LYS A 36 2.03 -15.66 8.23
CA LYS A 36 3.44 -15.34 8.41
C LYS A 36 3.93 -14.31 7.40
N SER A 37 3.20 -14.15 6.30
CA SER A 37 3.55 -13.20 5.25
C SER A 37 2.90 -11.84 5.45
N GLN A 38 2.29 -11.62 6.60
CA GLN A 38 1.64 -10.35 6.87
C GLN A 38 2.62 -9.20 6.76
N ARG A 39 2.24 -8.16 6.03
CA ARG A 39 3.05 -6.96 5.85
C ARG A 39 2.18 -5.74 5.94
N THR A 40 2.73 -4.70 6.55
CA THR A 40 2.03 -3.43 6.68
C THR A 40 2.67 -2.41 5.76
N TYR A 41 1.84 -1.74 4.99
CA TYR A 41 2.28 -0.71 4.06
C TYR A 41 1.61 0.61 4.38
N THR A 42 2.30 1.70 4.05
CA THR A 42 1.73 3.04 4.15
C THR A 42 1.46 3.52 2.74
N ILE A 43 0.26 4.00 2.48
CA ILE A 43 -0.13 4.47 1.16
C ILE A 43 0.42 5.88 0.96
N ASN A 44 1.33 6.03 0.00
CA ASN A 44 1.93 7.32 -0.31
C ASN A 44 1.16 8.06 -1.39
N LEU A 45 0.53 7.34 -2.30
CA LEU A 45 -0.18 7.93 -3.41
C LEU A 45 -1.28 6.99 -3.86
N CYS A 46 -2.42 7.53 -4.20
CA CYS A 46 -3.52 6.74 -4.73
C CYS A 46 -4.14 7.50 -5.90
N GLN A 47 -4.14 6.87 -7.06
CA GLN A 47 -4.73 7.44 -8.26
C GLN A 47 -5.81 6.49 -8.77
N GLU A 48 -6.89 7.07 -9.26
CA GLU A 48 -7.98 6.29 -9.83
C GLU A 48 -8.00 6.48 -11.33
N GLU A 49 -8.00 5.37 -12.06
CA GLU A 49 -8.10 5.38 -13.51
C GLU A 49 -9.00 4.26 -13.97
N SER A 50 -10.05 4.60 -14.71
CA SER A 50 -10.91 3.59 -15.34
C SER A 50 -11.42 2.55 -14.36
N GLY A 51 -11.80 3.00 -13.17
CA GLY A 51 -12.36 2.10 -12.16
C GLY A 51 -11.34 1.27 -11.40
N VAL A 52 -10.07 1.63 -11.51
CA VAL A 52 -8.99 0.93 -10.80
C VAL A 52 -8.17 1.92 -10.01
N TYR A 53 -7.92 1.60 -8.75
CA TYR A 53 -6.98 2.37 -7.95
C TYR A 53 -5.57 1.87 -8.21
N ARG A 54 -4.65 2.80 -8.42
CA ARG A 54 -3.23 2.52 -8.48
C ARG A 54 -2.61 3.17 -7.26
N MET A 55 -2.19 2.35 -6.32
CA MET A 55 -1.65 2.84 -5.07
C MET A 55 -0.16 2.59 -4.98
N THR A 56 0.59 3.64 -4.69
CA THR A 56 2.01 3.51 -4.43
C THR A 56 2.16 3.42 -2.92
N MET A 57 2.78 2.35 -2.46
CA MET A 57 2.88 2.07 -1.04
C MET A 57 4.32 1.88 -0.63
N GLU A 58 4.58 2.22 0.62
CA GLU A 58 5.89 2.06 1.21
C GLU A 58 5.78 1.07 2.34
N ARG A 59 6.65 0.06 2.33
CA ARG A 59 6.61 -0.95 3.38
C ARG A 59 7.12 -0.38 4.69
N THR A 60 6.33 -0.57 5.73
CA THR A 60 6.73 -0.17 7.07
C THR A 60 7.64 -1.24 7.66
N ARG A 61 8.82 -0.85 8.06
CA ARG A 61 9.75 -1.76 8.74
C ARG A 61 9.57 -1.68 10.23
N GLN A 62 9.70 -2.83 10.82
CA GLN A 62 9.64 -2.94 12.28
C GLN A 62 11.02 -3.27 12.82
#